data_ee5f1f626b3b3ce204f487124b7f2875
#
_entry.id   ee5f1f626b3b3ce204f487124b7f2875
#
_cell.length_a   1.000
_cell.length_b   1.000
_cell.length_c   1.000
_cell.angle_alpha   90.00
_cell.angle_beta   90.00
_cell.angle_gamma   90.00
#
_symmetry.space_group_name_H-M   'P 1'
#
loop_
_entity.id
_entity.type
_entity.pdbx_description
1 polymer ?
#
loop_
_entity_poly.entity_id
_entity_poly.type
_entity_poly.pdbx_seq_one_letter_code
_entity_poly.pdbx_strand_id
1 'polypeptide(L)'
;MQSLYGGATHRRVTIADLADAKKRGEKWPMLTSYEEMTASIFDEAGIPVLLVGDSAGNNFLGLENTIPVTVDEMIPLVRAVVRGSERAMVVADLPFGSYEQSPEQAVATSTRFFKESGAMAVKIEGARISTVEKLVATGIPVMGHLGFTPQSLHQLSGYKVQGRTDGDSIFEAALALEKAGSFAIVLELVPAELAARITKALTIPTVGIGAGVDCDSQVLVWTDLMGITKNPPKLAKAYRNLRTEMLDATKEWAGDVASSRFPGAEQSFK
;
A
#
# COMPACT_ATOMS: atom_id res chain seq x y z
N MET A 1 -18.59 19.36 2.55
CA MET A 1 -17.35 18.65 2.93
C MET A 1 -16.55 18.40 1.68
N GLN A 2 -15.25 18.51 1.76
CA GLN A 2 -14.35 18.43 0.62
C GLN A 2 -14.05 16.95 0.30
N SER A 3 -14.00 16.57 -1.01
CA SER A 3 -13.65 15.23 -1.44
C SER A 3 -12.22 14.85 -1.02
N LEU A 4 -11.99 13.58 -0.70
CA LEU A 4 -10.64 13.06 -0.41
C LEU A 4 -9.78 13.07 -1.69
N TYR A 5 -10.39 12.67 -2.82
CA TYR A 5 -9.69 12.60 -4.09
C TYR A 5 -9.71 13.96 -4.80
N GLY A 6 -8.52 14.47 -5.16
CA GLY A 6 -8.37 15.77 -5.83
C GLY A 6 -8.82 16.96 -4.98
N GLY A 7 -9.27 16.73 -3.76
CA GLY A 7 -9.63 17.78 -2.83
C GLY A 7 -8.40 18.50 -2.29
N ALA A 8 -8.38 19.81 -2.39
CA ALA A 8 -7.33 20.64 -1.81
C ALA A 8 -7.46 20.67 -0.27
N THR A 9 -7.10 19.60 0.39
CA THR A 9 -6.81 19.70 1.82
C THR A 9 -5.42 20.30 1.95
N HIS A 10 -5.30 21.44 2.62
CA HIS A 10 -4.01 22.05 2.95
C HIS A 10 -3.32 21.35 4.14
N ARG A 11 -3.74 20.14 4.48
CA ARG A 11 -3.22 19.32 5.57
C ARG A 11 -3.19 17.85 5.19
N ARG A 12 -2.46 17.08 5.93
CA ARG A 12 -2.44 15.62 5.77
C ARG A 12 -3.80 14.98 6.01
N VAL A 13 -4.11 13.97 5.20
CA VAL A 13 -5.27 13.10 5.38
C VAL A 13 -5.09 12.29 6.66
N THR A 14 -6.17 12.14 7.40
CA THR A 14 -6.24 11.42 8.67
C THR A 14 -7.19 10.24 8.61
N ILE A 15 -7.12 9.34 9.60
CA ILE A 15 -8.08 8.23 9.71
C ILE A 15 -9.54 8.71 9.82
N ALA A 16 -9.78 9.89 10.42
CA ALA A 16 -11.11 10.47 10.50
C ALA A 16 -11.65 10.87 9.12
N ASP A 17 -10.79 11.40 8.24
CA ASP A 17 -11.19 11.75 6.86
C ASP A 17 -11.60 10.51 6.07
N LEU A 18 -10.91 9.38 6.27
CA LEU A 18 -11.24 8.10 5.62
C LEU A 18 -12.56 7.53 6.14
N ALA A 19 -12.79 7.59 7.45
CA ALA A 19 -14.07 7.18 8.06
C ALA A 19 -15.24 8.04 7.56
N ASP A 20 -15.04 9.35 7.42
CA ASP A 20 -16.06 10.26 6.92
C ASP A 20 -16.32 10.07 5.42
N ALA A 21 -15.31 9.71 4.62
CA ALA A 21 -15.50 9.34 3.23
C ALA A 21 -16.42 8.12 3.10
N LYS A 22 -16.21 7.08 3.90
CA LYS A 22 -17.10 5.90 3.94
C LYS A 22 -18.54 6.29 4.30
N LYS A 23 -18.75 7.13 5.33
CA LYS A 23 -20.10 7.60 5.70
C LYS A 23 -20.80 8.33 4.56
N ARG A 24 -20.05 9.00 3.67
CA ARG A 24 -20.57 9.69 2.49
C ARG A 24 -20.72 8.77 1.28
N GLY A 25 -20.30 7.51 1.36
CA GLY A 25 -20.25 6.60 0.20
C GLY A 25 -19.21 7.04 -0.85
N GLU A 26 -18.22 7.81 -0.46
CA GLU A 26 -17.17 8.33 -1.34
C GLU A 26 -16.08 7.27 -1.54
N LYS A 27 -15.83 6.90 -2.81
CA LYS A 27 -14.73 5.99 -3.17
C LYS A 27 -13.42 6.77 -3.29
N TRP A 28 -12.31 6.17 -2.84
CA TRP A 28 -11.00 6.79 -2.91
C TRP A 28 -9.90 5.79 -3.30
N PRO A 29 -8.88 6.24 -4.05
CA PRO A 29 -7.76 5.37 -4.41
C PRO A 29 -6.68 5.35 -3.33
N MET A 30 -5.99 4.22 -3.21
CA MET A 30 -4.75 4.04 -2.48
C MET A 30 -3.70 3.52 -3.44
N LEU A 31 -2.45 3.92 -3.29
CA LEU A 31 -1.37 3.49 -4.17
C LEU A 31 -0.13 3.14 -3.37
N THR A 32 0.59 2.11 -3.78
CA THR A 32 1.91 1.89 -3.17
C THR A 32 2.88 2.96 -3.62
N SER A 33 3.89 3.25 -2.79
CA SER A 33 5.04 4.10 -3.14
C SER A 33 6.24 3.66 -2.32
N TYR A 34 7.45 3.78 -2.87
CA TYR A 34 8.65 3.27 -2.21
C TYR A 34 9.78 4.30 -2.14
N GLU A 35 9.60 5.50 -2.72
CA GLU A 35 10.61 6.56 -2.74
C GLU A 35 9.97 7.95 -2.92
N GLU A 36 10.79 9.00 -2.83
CA GLU A 36 10.37 10.39 -2.75
C GLU A 36 9.71 10.90 -4.05
N MET A 37 10.30 10.64 -5.22
CA MET A 37 9.86 11.22 -6.49
C MET A 37 8.45 10.72 -6.87
N THR A 38 8.20 9.41 -6.79
CA THR A 38 6.86 8.89 -7.08
C THR A 38 5.85 9.29 -6.01
N ALA A 39 6.25 9.39 -4.74
CA ALA A 39 5.40 9.88 -3.68
C ALA A 39 4.92 11.31 -3.94
N SER A 40 5.81 12.19 -4.39
CA SER A 40 5.48 13.58 -4.76
C SER A 40 4.48 13.63 -5.91
N ILE A 41 4.72 12.85 -6.97
CA ILE A 41 3.82 12.79 -8.13
C ILE A 41 2.43 12.27 -7.73
N PHE A 42 2.37 11.24 -6.88
CA PHE A 42 1.09 10.66 -6.46
C PHE A 42 0.33 11.58 -5.50
N ASP A 43 1.04 12.29 -4.63
CA ASP A 43 0.45 13.29 -3.75
C ASP A 43 -0.11 14.48 -4.55
N GLU A 44 0.63 14.98 -5.56
CA GLU A 44 0.18 16.01 -6.50
C GLU A 44 -1.03 15.52 -7.32
N ALA A 45 -1.04 14.25 -7.73
CA ALA A 45 -2.18 13.63 -8.41
C ALA A 45 -3.42 13.47 -7.50
N GLY A 46 -3.30 13.76 -6.21
CA GLY A 46 -4.42 13.75 -5.26
C GLY A 46 -4.70 12.40 -4.61
N ILE A 47 -3.75 11.45 -4.63
CA ILE A 47 -3.90 10.17 -3.92
C ILE A 47 -3.93 10.43 -2.41
N PRO A 48 -5.02 10.08 -1.70
CA PRO A 48 -5.16 10.42 -0.27
C PRO A 48 -4.35 9.51 0.66
N VAL A 49 -4.00 8.30 0.22
CA VAL A 49 -3.26 7.32 1.04
C VAL A 49 -2.15 6.68 0.21
N LEU A 50 -0.93 6.74 0.70
CA LEU A 50 0.23 6.04 0.16
C LEU A 50 0.62 4.89 1.08
N LEU A 51 0.73 3.70 0.51
CA LEU A 51 1.18 2.51 1.21
C LEU A 51 2.65 2.25 0.89
N VAL A 52 3.49 2.25 1.90
CA VAL A 52 4.84 1.66 1.76
C VAL A 52 4.73 0.20 2.14
N GLY A 53 4.34 -0.61 1.16
CA GLY A 53 4.12 -2.03 1.32
C GLY A 53 5.44 -2.80 1.38
N ASP A 54 5.45 -3.95 2.06
CA ASP A 54 6.57 -4.91 2.00
C ASP A 54 6.72 -5.52 0.59
N SER A 55 5.71 -5.32 -0.28
CA SER A 55 5.81 -5.49 -1.74
C SER A 55 6.95 -4.67 -2.38
N ALA A 56 7.55 -3.72 -1.65
CA ALA A 56 8.84 -3.13 -2.01
C ALA A 56 9.92 -4.21 -2.25
N GLY A 57 9.86 -5.32 -1.53
CA GLY A 57 10.79 -6.43 -1.68
C GLY A 57 10.89 -6.90 -3.13
N ASN A 58 9.78 -7.33 -3.69
CA ASN A 58 9.78 -7.88 -5.05
C ASN A 58 9.59 -6.84 -6.16
N ASN A 59 9.01 -5.67 -5.86
CA ASN A 59 8.74 -4.65 -6.88
C ASN A 59 9.79 -3.53 -6.95
N PHE A 60 10.66 -3.40 -5.95
CA PHE A 60 11.66 -2.34 -5.87
C PHE A 60 13.06 -2.84 -5.50
N LEU A 61 13.17 -3.72 -4.50
CA LEU A 61 14.46 -4.25 -4.04
C LEU A 61 14.94 -5.48 -4.84
N GLY A 62 14.10 -6.07 -5.70
CA GLY A 62 14.46 -7.20 -6.56
C GLY A 62 14.49 -8.54 -5.83
N LEU A 63 13.83 -8.67 -4.69
CA LEU A 63 13.67 -9.92 -3.96
C LEU A 63 12.61 -10.81 -4.65
N GLU A 64 12.65 -12.10 -4.38
CA GLU A 64 11.69 -13.06 -4.96
C GLU A 64 10.27 -12.87 -4.44
N ASN A 65 10.14 -12.52 -3.15
CA ASN A 65 8.86 -12.27 -2.47
C ASN A 65 9.05 -11.29 -1.31
N THR A 66 8.00 -11.05 -0.51
CA THR A 66 8.01 -10.06 0.58
C THR A 66 8.67 -10.56 1.87
N ILE A 67 8.82 -11.88 2.05
CA ILE A 67 9.26 -12.49 3.31
C ILE A 67 10.66 -12.04 3.76
N PRO A 68 11.67 -11.89 2.88
CA PRO A 68 13.02 -11.49 3.29
C PRO A 68 13.15 -10.01 3.70
N VAL A 69 12.13 -9.18 3.42
CA VAL A 69 12.20 -7.74 3.70
C VAL A 69 12.35 -7.48 5.19
N THR A 70 13.30 -6.63 5.54
CA THR A 70 13.60 -6.27 6.93
C THR A 70 13.02 -4.90 7.32
N VAL A 71 12.87 -4.67 8.62
CA VAL A 71 12.49 -3.35 9.17
C VAL A 71 13.50 -2.28 8.76
N ASP A 72 14.79 -2.62 8.74
CA ASP A 72 15.86 -1.67 8.41
C ASP A 72 15.86 -1.27 6.93
N GLU A 73 15.40 -2.13 6.02
CA GLU A 73 15.17 -1.79 4.62
C GLU A 73 13.91 -0.94 4.43
N MET A 74 12.83 -1.21 5.19
CA MET A 74 11.57 -0.50 5.06
C MET A 74 11.62 0.93 5.61
N ILE A 75 12.28 1.18 6.74
CA ILE A 75 12.32 2.51 7.38
C ILE A 75 12.84 3.60 6.43
N PRO A 76 13.95 3.44 5.68
CA PRO A 76 14.39 4.42 4.70
C PRO A 76 13.36 4.69 3.59
N LEU A 77 12.67 3.66 3.10
CA LEU A 77 11.64 3.80 2.06
C LEU A 77 10.46 4.60 2.59
N VAL A 78 9.94 4.25 3.78
CA VAL A 78 8.84 4.99 4.41
C VAL A 78 9.23 6.45 4.64
N ARG A 79 10.45 6.71 5.11
CA ARG A 79 10.95 8.07 5.32
C ARG A 79 11.00 8.88 4.02
N ALA A 80 11.40 8.25 2.92
CA ALA A 80 11.44 8.88 1.60
C ALA A 80 10.02 9.27 1.14
N VAL A 81 9.05 8.35 1.26
CA VAL A 81 7.65 8.60 0.90
C VAL A 81 7.03 9.70 1.77
N VAL A 82 7.32 9.72 3.07
CA VAL A 82 6.84 10.79 3.98
C VAL A 82 7.39 12.15 3.55
N ARG A 83 8.66 12.23 3.13
CA ARG A 83 9.28 13.48 2.66
C ARG A 83 8.74 13.95 1.32
N GLY A 84 8.42 13.00 0.42
CA GLY A 84 7.89 13.30 -0.91
C GLY A 84 6.39 13.64 -0.92
N SER A 85 5.68 13.48 0.19
CA SER A 85 4.24 13.74 0.25
C SER A 85 3.90 14.79 1.31
N GLU A 86 2.97 15.70 0.98
CA GLU A 86 2.49 16.74 1.90
C GLU A 86 1.09 16.46 2.43
N ARG A 87 0.23 15.84 1.60
CA ARG A 87 -1.19 15.60 1.88
C ARG A 87 -1.53 14.15 2.18
N ALA A 88 -0.93 13.22 1.44
CA ALA A 88 -1.26 11.81 1.58
C ALA A 88 -0.93 11.27 2.97
N MET A 89 -1.84 10.49 3.54
CA MET A 89 -1.56 9.68 4.72
C MET A 89 -0.62 8.55 4.34
N VAL A 90 0.52 8.43 5.02
CA VAL A 90 1.49 7.37 4.76
C VAL A 90 1.30 6.22 5.74
N VAL A 91 0.98 5.05 5.19
CA VAL A 91 0.83 3.78 5.93
C VAL A 91 2.05 2.90 5.64
N ALA A 92 2.68 2.36 6.68
CA ALA A 92 3.83 1.46 6.57
C ALA A 92 3.42 0.02 6.86
N ASP A 93 3.81 -0.92 5.99
CA ASP A 93 3.73 -2.34 6.32
C ASP A 93 4.75 -2.69 7.40
N LEU A 94 4.33 -3.48 8.37
CA LEU A 94 5.26 -4.20 9.23
C LEU A 94 5.71 -5.47 8.48
N PRO A 95 7.01 -5.63 8.18
CA PRO A 95 7.49 -6.80 7.46
C PRO A 95 7.38 -8.08 8.29
N PHE A 96 7.34 -9.22 7.59
CA PHE A 96 7.28 -10.54 8.20
C PHE A 96 8.35 -10.74 9.28
N GLY A 97 7.98 -11.36 10.40
CA GLY A 97 8.86 -11.61 11.55
C GLY A 97 9.01 -10.43 12.51
N SER A 98 8.40 -9.28 12.21
CA SER A 98 8.58 -8.05 12.99
C SER A 98 7.44 -7.74 13.97
N TYR A 99 6.34 -8.52 13.95
CA TYR A 99 5.15 -8.29 14.80
C TYR A 99 4.42 -9.58 15.22
N GLU A 100 4.82 -10.74 14.70
CA GLU A 100 4.10 -11.99 14.92
C GLU A 100 4.42 -12.66 16.23
N GLN A 101 5.58 -12.38 16.82
CA GLN A 101 6.05 -13.04 18.04
C GLN A 101 5.21 -12.62 19.26
N SER A 102 4.88 -11.32 19.37
CA SER A 102 4.02 -10.80 20.45
C SER A 102 3.48 -9.41 20.15
N PRO A 103 2.41 -8.97 20.81
CA PRO A 103 1.93 -7.59 20.74
C PRO A 103 2.98 -6.55 21.15
N GLU A 104 3.86 -6.87 22.09
CA GLU A 104 4.95 -6.00 22.53
C GLU A 104 6.02 -5.81 21.44
N GLN A 105 6.34 -6.87 20.70
CA GLN A 105 7.23 -6.77 19.52
C GLN A 105 6.60 -5.84 18.47
N ALA A 106 5.31 -5.99 18.18
CA ALA A 106 4.60 -5.13 17.24
C ALA A 106 4.64 -3.65 17.66
N VAL A 107 4.46 -3.34 18.95
CA VAL A 107 4.59 -1.98 19.50
C VAL A 107 6.00 -1.46 19.31
N ALA A 108 7.03 -2.24 19.64
CA ALA A 108 8.42 -1.84 19.49
C ALA A 108 8.76 -1.53 18.03
N THR A 109 8.37 -2.42 17.09
CA THR A 109 8.57 -2.24 15.66
C THR A 109 7.83 -1.01 15.13
N SER A 110 6.55 -0.87 15.46
CA SER A 110 5.74 0.27 15.03
C SER A 110 6.29 1.60 15.56
N THR A 111 6.81 1.61 16.79
CA THR A 111 7.46 2.78 17.38
C THR A 111 8.68 3.21 16.56
N ARG A 112 9.47 2.27 16.04
CA ARG A 112 10.58 2.58 15.14
C ARG A 112 10.08 3.26 13.86
N PHE A 113 9.05 2.71 13.21
CA PHE A 113 8.48 3.32 12.01
C PHE A 113 7.99 4.75 12.28
N PHE A 114 7.27 4.99 13.37
CA PHE A 114 6.78 6.32 13.71
C PHE A 114 7.92 7.31 13.98
N LYS A 115 8.91 6.92 14.78
CA LYS A 115 10.00 7.82 15.21
C LYS A 115 11.08 8.00 14.14
N GLU A 116 11.41 6.95 13.41
CA GLU A 116 12.55 6.98 12.49
C GLU A 116 12.13 7.36 11.06
N SER A 117 10.87 7.11 10.66
CA SER A 117 10.40 7.40 9.30
C SER A 117 9.29 8.44 9.21
N GLY A 118 8.54 8.67 10.28
CA GLY A 118 7.39 9.57 10.28
C GLY A 118 6.12 8.90 9.73
N ALA A 119 6.04 7.57 9.69
CA ALA A 119 4.80 6.85 9.38
C ALA A 119 3.64 7.31 10.26
N MET A 120 2.42 7.32 9.72
CA MET A 120 1.23 7.77 10.43
C MET A 120 0.32 6.62 10.85
N ALA A 121 0.48 5.46 10.24
CA ALA A 121 -0.21 4.22 10.56
C ALA A 121 0.67 3.04 10.15
N VAL A 122 0.35 1.87 10.68
CA VAL A 122 0.95 0.60 10.24
C VAL A 122 -0.07 -0.33 9.64
N LYS A 123 0.36 -1.23 8.73
CA LYS A 123 -0.46 -2.35 8.24
C LYS A 123 0.13 -3.66 8.76
N ILE A 124 -0.75 -4.60 9.13
CA ILE A 124 -0.39 -5.96 9.57
C ILE A 124 -1.32 -6.97 8.92
N GLU A 125 -0.81 -8.19 8.68
CA GLU A 125 -1.52 -9.26 8.01
C GLU A 125 -2.13 -10.27 8.99
N GLY A 126 -3.32 -10.76 8.63
CA GLY A 126 -4.07 -11.77 9.38
C GLY A 126 -4.93 -11.21 10.53
N ALA A 127 -5.71 -12.09 11.13
CA ALA A 127 -6.64 -11.77 12.22
C ALA A 127 -5.90 -11.70 13.59
N ARG A 128 -4.95 -10.78 13.71
CA ARG A 128 -4.12 -10.63 14.93
C ARG A 128 -4.75 -9.68 15.93
N ILE A 129 -5.88 -10.10 16.49
CA ILE A 129 -6.76 -9.26 17.31
C ILE A 129 -6.02 -8.63 18.50
N SER A 130 -5.31 -9.42 19.31
CA SER A 130 -4.58 -8.93 20.48
C SER A 130 -3.46 -7.94 20.13
N THR A 131 -2.83 -8.14 18.97
CA THR A 131 -1.80 -7.22 18.46
C THR A 131 -2.42 -5.88 18.06
N VAL A 132 -3.57 -5.92 17.35
CA VAL A 132 -4.31 -4.70 16.97
C VAL A 132 -4.76 -3.94 18.22
N GLU A 133 -5.40 -4.61 19.18
CA GLU A 133 -5.83 -4.00 20.44
C GLU A 133 -4.68 -3.30 21.18
N LYS A 134 -3.52 -3.97 21.24
CA LYS A 134 -2.34 -3.42 21.91
C LYS A 134 -1.79 -2.18 21.19
N LEU A 135 -1.66 -2.24 19.86
CA LEU A 135 -1.20 -1.11 19.04
C LEU A 135 -2.13 0.09 19.18
N VAL A 136 -3.44 -0.12 19.04
CA VAL A 136 -4.46 0.93 19.16
C VAL A 136 -4.45 1.54 20.56
N ALA A 137 -4.35 0.72 21.61
CA ALA A 137 -4.26 1.19 22.99
C ALA A 137 -3.01 2.05 23.26
N THR A 138 -1.95 1.90 22.46
CA THR A 138 -0.75 2.75 22.54
C THR A 138 -0.82 3.99 21.63
N GLY A 139 -1.94 4.19 20.92
CA GLY A 139 -2.13 5.34 20.03
C GLY A 139 -1.60 5.15 18.61
N ILE A 140 -1.32 3.91 18.20
CA ILE A 140 -0.83 3.57 16.85
C ILE A 140 -2.02 3.14 15.99
N PRO A 141 -2.41 3.88 14.93
CA PRO A 141 -3.46 3.48 14.01
C PRO A 141 -3.06 2.23 13.22
N VAL A 142 -3.97 1.25 13.12
CA VAL A 142 -3.71 -0.03 12.45
C VAL A 142 -4.66 -0.24 11.28
N MET A 143 -4.10 -0.57 10.12
CA MET A 143 -4.81 -1.13 8.97
C MET A 143 -4.66 -2.65 9.01
N GLY A 144 -5.78 -3.38 9.05
CA GLY A 144 -5.78 -4.84 8.94
C GLY A 144 -5.61 -5.29 7.50
N HIS A 145 -5.27 -6.57 7.29
CA HIS A 145 -5.19 -7.19 5.96
C HIS A 145 -5.68 -8.64 6.03
N LEU A 146 -6.71 -8.96 5.27
CA LEU A 146 -7.34 -10.26 5.17
C LEU A 146 -7.45 -10.75 3.72
N GLY A 147 -7.73 -12.02 3.55
CA GLY A 147 -7.75 -12.70 2.28
C GLY A 147 -6.41 -13.35 1.99
N PHE A 148 -5.86 -13.17 0.80
CA PHE A 148 -4.47 -13.54 0.54
C PHE A 148 -3.54 -12.59 1.30
N THR A 149 -2.64 -13.17 2.06
CA THR A 149 -1.64 -12.44 2.84
C THR A 149 -0.26 -12.85 2.33
N PRO A 150 0.48 -11.95 1.61
CA PRO A 150 1.79 -12.27 1.02
C PRO A 150 2.80 -12.86 2.01
N GLN A 151 2.80 -12.42 3.24
CA GLN A 151 3.68 -12.95 4.30
C GLN A 151 3.36 -14.40 4.68
N SER A 152 2.15 -14.87 4.38
CA SER A 152 1.74 -16.28 4.57
C SER A 152 1.88 -17.13 3.30
N LEU A 153 2.64 -16.67 2.29
CA LEU A 153 2.77 -17.29 0.97
C LEU A 153 3.05 -18.80 1.04
N HIS A 154 3.96 -19.22 1.90
CA HIS A 154 4.30 -20.64 2.07
C HIS A 154 3.18 -21.45 2.70
N GLN A 155 2.51 -20.90 3.72
CA GLN A 155 1.36 -21.55 4.38
C GLN A 155 0.19 -21.69 3.40
N LEU A 156 -0.07 -20.67 2.58
CA LEU A 156 -1.14 -20.64 1.60
C LEU A 156 -0.81 -21.43 0.32
N SER A 157 0.43 -21.93 0.18
CA SER A 157 0.90 -22.67 -1.00
C SER A 157 0.75 -21.87 -2.30
N GLY A 158 1.15 -20.60 -2.28
CA GLY A 158 1.16 -19.69 -3.43
C GLY A 158 -0.05 -18.76 -3.52
N TYR A 159 -0.09 -17.96 -4.59
CA TYR A 159 -1.13 -16.96 -4.85
C TYR A 159 -2.47 -17.61 -5.18
N LYS A 160 -3.44 -17.54 -4.27
CA LYS A 160 -4.76 -18.13 -4.43
C LYS A 160 -5.84 -17.22 -3.86
N VAL A 161 -7.01 -17.21 -4.49
CA VAL A 161 -8.21 -16.55 -3.95
C VAL A 161 -8.61 -17.22 -2.65
N GLN A 162 -8.75 -16.46 -1.59
CA GLN A 162 -9.15 -16.89 -0.26
C GLN A 162 -10.66 -16.62 -0.04
N GLY A 163 -11.33 -17.42 0.76
CA GLY A 163 -12.75 -17.20 1.09
C GLY A 163 -13.75 -17.83 0.13
N ARG A 164 -13.34 -18.74 -0.76
CA ARG A 164 -14.30 -19.51 -1.60
C ARG A 164 -15.07 -20.55 -0.82
N THR A 165 -14.43 -21.17 0.17
CA THR A 165 -15.01 -22.25 1.00
C THR A 165 -15.11 -21.84 2.47
N ASP A 166 -14.32 -20.88 2.90
CA ASP A 166 -14.15 -20.42 4.28
C ASP A 166 -14.49 -18.92 4.44
N GLY A 167 -15.36 -18.40 3.57
CA GLY A 167 -15.71 -16.97 3.54
C GLY A 167 -16.26 -16.43 4.86
N ASP A 168 -16.96 -17.25 5.64
CA ASP A 168 -17.47 -16.84 6.96
C ASP A 168 -16.34 -16.59 7.96
N SER A 169 -15.23 -17.34 7.90
CA SER A 169 -14.08 -17.09 8.76
C SER A 169 -13.41 -15.74 8.47
N ILE A 170 -13.31 -15.33 7.18
CA ILE A 170 -12.80 -14.03 6.78
C ILE A 170 -13.76 -12.91 7.21
N PHE A 171 -15.06 -13.14 7.09
CA PHE A 171 -16.09 -12.20 7.52
C PHE A 171 -16.02 -11.94 9.04
N GLU A 172 -15.99 -12.99 9.85
CA GLU A 172 -15.85 -12.87 11.30
C GLU A 172 -14.51 -12.24 11.72
N ALA A 173 -13.41 -12.56 11.01
CA ALA A 173 -12.12 -11.92 11.23
C ALA A 173 -12.17 -10.41 10.95
N ALA A 174 -12.90 -9.98 9.93
CA ALA A 174 -13.07 -8.58 9.61
C ALA A 174 -13.82 -7.81 10.72
N LEU A 175 -14.92 -8.40 11.23
CA LEU A 175 -15.66 -7.84 12.37
C LEU A 175 -14.78 -7.77 13.63
N ALA A 176 -13.98 -8.81 13.88
CA ALA A 176 -13.10 -8.84 15.03
C ALA A 176 -11.98 -7.78 14.94
N LEU A 177 -11.40 -7.57 13.75
CA LEU A 177 -10.40 -6.52 13.52
C LEU A 177 -10.98 -5.11 13.71
N GLU A 178 -12.19 -4.86 13.21
CA GLU A 178 -12.90 -3.61 13.48
C GLU A 178 -13.12 -3.40 14.98
N LYS A 179 -13.62 -4.41 15.68
CA LYS A 179 -13.84 -4.36 17.14
C LYS A 179 -12.54 -4.11 17.92
N ALA A 180 -11.41 -4.64 17.43
CA ALA A 180 -10.09 -4.42 18.01
C ALA A 180 -9.56 -2.99 17.77
N GLY A 181 -10.21 -2.20 16.90
CA GLY A 181 -9.90 -0.80 16.64
C GLY A 181 -9.09 -0.54 15.35
N SER A 182 -9.04 -1.48 14.43
CA SER A 182 -8.51 -1.21 13.09
C SER A 182 -9.29 -0.06 12.46
N PHE A 183 -8.60 0.89 11.78
CA PHE A 183 -9.26 2.01 11.10
C PHE A 183 -9.68 1.68 9.66
N ALA A 184 -9.11 0.66 9.06
CA ALA A 184 -9.42 0.15 7.72
C ALA A 184 -8.96 -1.31 7.59
N ILE A 185 -9.46 -2.03 6.58
CA ILE A 185 -9.05 -3.42 6.29
C ILE A 185 -8.81 -3.58 4.80
N VAL A 186 -7.61 -4.07 4.42
CA VAL A 186 -7.32 -4.53 3.07
C VAL A 186 -7.95 -5.91 2.87
N LEU A 187 -8.63 -6.10 1.73
CA LEU A 187 -9.17 -7.38 1.26
C LEU A 187 -8.44 -7.75 -0.03
N GLU A 188 -7.52 -8.70 0.03
CA GLU A 188 -6.74 -9.13 -1.13
C GLU A 188 -7.18 -10.50 -1.63
N LEU A 189 -7.44 -10.60 -2.96
CA LEU A 189 -7.85 -11.85 -3.62
C LEU A 189 -9.01 -12.56 -2.87
N VAL A 190 -10.03 -11.79 -2.52
CA VAL A 190 -11.28 -12.26 -1.90
C VAL A 190 -12.39 -12.22 -2.96
N PRO A 191 -13.31 -13.20 -3.01
CA PRO A 191 -14.47 -13.16 -3.90
C PRO A 191 -15.25 -11.84 -3.75
N ALA A 192 -15.64 -11.22 -4.87
CA ALA A 192 -16.30 -9.91 -4.88
C ALA A 192 -17.57 -9.87 -4.01
N GLU A 193 -18.39 -10.92 -4.02
CA GLU A 193 -19.61 -11.02 -3.20
C GLU A 193 -19.29 -11.02 -1.69
N LEU A 194 -18.22 -11.73 -1.28
CA LEU A 194 -17.77 -11.75 0.11
C LEU A 194 -17.22 -10.38 0.52
N ALA A 195 -16.40 -9.75 -0.34
CA ALA A 195 -15.88 -8.41 -0.09
C ALA A 195 -17.01 -7.36 0.03
N ALA A 196 -18.03 -7.42 -0.83
CA ALA A 196 -19.23 -6.57 -0.73
C ALA A 196 -19.98 -6.77 0.58
N ARG A 197 -20.15 -8.05 1.01
CA ARG A 197 -20.78 -8.37 2.29
C ARG A 197 -20.01 -7.82 3.48
N ILE A 198 -18.67 -7.95 3.49
CA ILE A 198 -17.79 -7.40 4.52
C ILE A 198 -17.88 -5.86 4.52
N THR A 199 -17.74 -5.23 3.34
CA THR A 199 -17.79 -3.76 3.21
C THR A 199 -19.10 -3.18 3.76
N LYS A 200 -20.22 -3.85 3.51
CA LYS A 200 -21.54 -3.44 4.00
C LYS A 200 -21.68 -3.59 5.52
N ALA A 201 -21.05 -4.61 6.10
CA ALA A 201 -21.16 -4.92 7.53
C ALA A 201 -20.28 -4.01 8.40
N LEU A 202 -19.12 -3.60 7.89
CA LEU A 202 -18.16 -2.78 8.61
C LEU A 202 -18.55 -1.28 8.58
N THR A 203 -18.21 -0.57 9.65
CA THR A 203 -18.28 0.90 9.73
C THR A 203 -16.97 1.56 9.29
N ILE A 204 -15.86 0.83 9.33
CA ILE A 204 -14.54 1.27 8.85
C ILE A 204 -14.36 0.97 7.36
N PRO A 205 -13.51 1.73 6.63
CA PRO A 205 -13.27 1.50 5.22
C PRO A 205 -12.66 0.14 4.91
N THR A 206 -13.09 -0.46 3.79
CA THR A 206 -12.42 -1.60 3.15
C THR A 206 -11.61 -1.12 1.93
N VAL A 207 -10.42 -1.70 1.73
CA VAL A 207 -9.52 -1.42 0.61
C VAL A 207 -9.35 -2.70 -0.20
N GLY A 208 -9.89 -2.74 -1.41
CA GLY A 208 -9.86 -3.91 -2.29
C GLY A 208 -8.59 -3.98 -3.13
N ILE A 209 -8.08 -5.20 -3.30
CA ILE A 209 -7.11 -5.55 -4.35
C ILE A 209 -7.44 -6.95 -4.87
N GLY A 210 -8.00 -7.02 -6.08
CA GLY A 210 -8.57 -8.26 -6.60
C GLY A 210 -9.79 -8.76 -5.81
N ALA A 211 -10.57 -7.84 -5.21
CA ALA A 211 -11.73 -8.13 -4.35
C ALA A 211 -13.05 -7.52 -4.87
N GLY A 212 -13.08 -7.09 -6.13
CA GLY A 212 -14.28 -6.47 -6.75
C GLY A 212 -14.41 -4.98 -6.46
N VAL A 213 -15.46 -4.38 -7.02
CA VAL A 213 -15.66 -2.91 -7.07
C VAL A 213 -16.36 -2.34 -5.83
N ASP A 214 -16.92 -3.18 -4.99
CA ASP A 214 -17.79 -2.77 -3.89
C ASP A 214 -17.04 -2.31 -2.63
N CYS A 215 -15.73 -2.57 -2.52
CA CYS A 215 -14.91 -1.99 -1.47
C CYS A 215 -14.93 -0.45 -1.51
N ASP A 216 -14.76 0.20 -0.36
CA ASP A 216 -14.76 1.67 -0.25
C ASP A 216 -13.56 2.30 -0.96
N SER A 217 -12.46 1.58 -1.03
CA SER A 217 -11.21 1.97 -1.70
C SER A 217 -10.64 0.82 -2.52
N GLN A 218 -9.70 1.15 -3.41
CA GLN A 218 -8.90 0.19 -4.16
C GLN A 218 -7.42 0.55 -4.02
N VAL A 219 -6.56 -0.46 -3.86
CA VAL A 219 -5.11 -0.28 -3.90
C VAL A 219 -4.50 -1.02 -5.09
N LEU A 220 -3.49 -0.43 -5.70
CA LEU A 220 -2.63 -1.09 -6.68
C LEU A 220 -1.15 -0.88 -6.33
N VAL A 221 -0.33 -1.81 -6.79
CA VAL A 221 1.12 -1.61 -6.85
C VAL A 221 1.41 -0.61 -7.98
N TRP A 222 2.12 0.47 -7.67
CA TRP A 222 2.31 1.57 -8.61
C TRP A 222 3.05 1.16 -9.90
N THR A 223 3.97 0.21 -9.80
CA THR A 223 4.70 -0.30 -10.98
C THR A 223 3.79 -1.07 -11.93
N ASP A 224 2.75 -1.73 -11.41
CA ASP A 224 1.73 -2.38 -12.22
C ASP A 224 0.83 -1.34 -12.89
N LEU A 225 0.36 -0.35 -12.14
CA LEU A 225 -0.47 0.75 -12.63
C LEU A 225 0.20 1.52 -13.77
N MET A 226 1.50 1.76 -13.66
CA MET A 226 2.28 2.52 -14.66
C MET A 226 2.83 1.64 -15.79
N GLY A 227 2.61 0.32 -15.76
CA GLY A 227 3.09 -0.60 -16.79
C GLY A 227 4.62 -0.75 -16.82
N ILE A 228 5.24 -0.72 -15.65
CA ILE A 228 6.68 -1.02 -15.48
C ILE A 228 6.87 -2.52 -15.27
N THR A 229 6.00 -3.16 -14.50
CA THR A 229 6.03 -4.60 -14.24
C THR A 229 5.88 -5.38 -15.55
N LYS A 230 6.83 -6.28 -15.83
CA LYS A 230 6.87 -7.04 -17.08
C LYS A 230 5.70 -8.04 -17.22
N ASN A 231 5.36 -8.69 -16.10
CA ASN A 231 4.28 -9.68 -16.02
C ASN A 231 3.36 -9.31 -14.84
N PRO A 232 2.47 -8.32 -15.01
CA PRO A 232 1.58 -7.90 -13.93
C PRO A 232 0.56 -8.99 -13.61
N PRO A 233 0.09 -9.09 -12.36
CA PRO A 233 -0.96 -10.03 -11.99
C PRO A 233 -2.30 -9.66 -12.66
N LYS A 234 -3.19 -10.64 -12.84
CA LYS A 234 -4.50 -10.45 -13.49
C LYS A 234 -5.35 -9.34 -12.84
N LEU A 235 -5.18 -9.10 -11.55
CA LEU A 235 -5.92 -8.08 -10.80
C LEU A 235 -5.48 -6.64 -11.15
N ALA A 236 -4.30 -6.48 -11.74
CA ALA A 236 -3.74 -5.18 -12.08
C ALA A 236 -4.17 -4.74 -13.49
N LYS A 237 -4.43 -3.44 -13.64
CA LYS A 237 -4.62 -2.78 -14.93
C LYS A 237 -3.55 -1.73 -15.11
N ALA A 238 -2.76 -1.86 -16.16
CA ALA A 238 -1.80 -0.82 -16.56
C ALA A 238 -2.55 0.33 -17.26
N TYR A 239 -2.32 1.55 -16.81
CA TYR A 239 -2.89 2.77 -17.41
C TYR A 239 -1.91 3.43 -18.38
N ARG A 240 -0.63 3.07 -18.31
CA ARG A 240 0.45 3.52 -19.21
C ARG A 240 1.40 2.36 -19.48
N ASN A 241 2.39 2.57 -20.31
CA ASN A 241 3.47 1.61 -20.60
C ASN A 241 4.82 2.29 -20.41
N LEU A 242 5.09 2.75 -19.17
CA LEU A 242 6.33 3.46 -18.87
C LEU A 242 7.58 2.60 -19.10
N ARG A 243 7.44 1.26 -19.01
CA ARG A 243 8.56 0.36 -19.30
C ARG A 243 9.07 0.56 -20.73
N THR A 244 8.18 0.64 -21.71
CA THR A 244 8.55 0.86 -23.12
C THR A 244 9.14 2.25 -23.29
N GLU A 245 8.51 3.27 -22.76
CA GLU A 245 9.01 4.64 -22.84
C GLU A 245 10.42 4.79 -22.26
N MET A 246 10.66 4.21 -21.08
CA MET A 246 11.99 4.24 -20.44
C MET A 246 13.03 3.48 -21.29
N LEU A 247 12.64 2.34 -21.85
CA LEU A 247 13.54 1.53 -22.69
C LEU A 247 13.92 2.30 -23.97
N ASP A 248 12.95 2.91 -24.62
CA ASP A 248 13.16 3.61 -25.89
C ASP A 248 13.95 4.90 -25.69
N ALA A 249 13.62 5.70 -24.67
CA ALA A 249 14.41 6.87 -24.30
C ALA A 249 15.87 6.54 -23.96
N THR A 250 16.09 5.42 -23.25
CA THR A 250 17.45 4.97 -22.92
C THR A 250 18.24 4.56 -24.18
N LYS A 251 17.59 3.86 -25.14
CA LYS A 251 18.23 3.47 -26.42
C LYS A 251 18.54 4.69 -27.28
N GLU A 252 17.63 5.66 -27.35
CA GLU A 252 17.81 6.89 -28.09
C GLU A 252 19.02 7.66 -27.56
N TRP A 253 19.05 7.91 -26.23
CA TRP A 253 20.18 8.56 -25.59
C TRP A 253 21.51 7.82 -25.84
N ALA A 254 21.52 6.48 -25.69
CA ALA A 254 22.72 5.68 -25.95
C ALA A 254 23.20 5.80 -27.40
N GLY A 255 22.27 5.84 -28.35
CA GLY A 255 22.57 6.07 -29.78
C GLY A 255 23.16 7.45 -30.06
N ASP A 256 22.67 8.48 -29.36
CA ASP A 256 23.17 9.83 -29.48
C ASP A 256 24.59 9.97 -28.90
N VAL A 257 24.85 9.32 -27.76
CA VAL A 257 26.22 9.26 -27.21
C VAL A 257 27.17 8.53 -28.16
N ALA A 258 26.77 7.38 -28.68
CA ALA A 258 27.61 6.58 -29.59
C ALA A 258 27.95 7.31 -30.92
N SER A 259 27.06 8.19 -31.39
CA SER A 259 27.21 8.97 -32.60
C SER A 259 27.70 10.41 -32.37
N SER A 260 28.11 10.75 -31.14
CA SER A 260 28.56 12.09 -30.74
C SER A 260 27.52 13.21 -30.98
N ARG A 261 26.23 12.88 -30.98
CA ARG A 261 25.13 13.85 -31.02
C ARG A 261 24.81 14.40 -29.62
N PHE A 262 25.12 13.66 -28.54
CA PHE A 262 25.01 14.10 -27.17
C PHE A 262 26.40 14.09 -26.49
N PRO A 263 26.78 15.11 -25.69
CA PRO A 263 26.05 16.37 -25.48
C PRO A 263 26.11 17.30 -26.69
N GLY A 264 25.04 18.07 -26.91
CA GLY A 264 25.03 19.18 -27.85
C GLY A 264 25.62 20.45 -27.25
N ALA A 265 25.58 21.55 -28.01
CA ALA A 265 26.08 22.84 -27.56
C ALA A 265 25.34 23.39 -26.32
N GLU A 266 24.03 23.07 -26.20
CA GLU A 266 23.21 23.52 -25.08
C GLU A 266 23.50 22.77 -23.76
N GLN A 267 24.04 21.56 -23.82
CA GLN A 267 24.45 20.76 -22.69
C GLN A 267 25.95 20.88 -22.38
N SER A 268 26.69 21.75 -23.09
CA SER A 268 28.14 21.91 -22.93
C SER A 268 28.49 23.25 -22.29
N PHE A 269 29.39 23.21 -21.32
CA PHE A 269 29.92 24.42 -20.68
C PHE A 269 31.18 24.90 -21.43
N LYS A 270 31.31 26.24 -21.55
CA LYS A 270 32.49 26.90 -22.10
C LYS A 270 33.51 27.22 -21.02
#